data_ee07a72c9b1437bd894caebed6be4b24
#
_entry.id   ee07a72c9b1437bd894caebed6be4b24
#
_cell.length_a   1.000
_cell.length_b   1.000
_cell.length_c   1.000
_cell.angle_alpha   90.00
_cell.angle_beta   90.00
_cell.angle_gamma   90.00
#
_symmetry.space_group_name_H-M   'P 1'
#
loop_
_entity.id
_entity.type
_entity.pdbx_description
1 polymer ?
#
loop_
_entity_poly.entity_id
_entity_poly.type
_entity_poly.pdbx_seq_one_letter_code
_entity_poly.pdbx_strand_id
1 'polypeptide(L)'
;MNRRGNLKLITASIALGFGLAAGVTGSALAQSKDTIKVGILHSLSGTMAISETVLKDTVLMAIDEINAKGGVMGKKLEPVVVDPASNWPLFAEKTKQLLTQDKVAVIFGCWTSVSRKSVLPVVEELNGLLFYPVQYEGEELSKNVFYTGAAPTQQAIPAVDSLMSKEGGGAKRWVLLGTDYVYPRTTNKILRAYLKSKGVADKDIDEKYTPFGHSDYQTIVADVKKFSAGGKTAVVSTINGDSNVPFYKELGNAGLKAKDVPVVAFSVGEEELRGVDTKPLVGHLAAWNYFMSLKNPANDEFTKKWAAYAKAKKLPGADKPLTNDPMEATYIGINMWKQAVEKAKSTDTDKVIAAMAGQTFKAPSGITSKMDEKNHHLHKSVFIGEVKADGQFNVVWKTPGPVKAKPWSPYIEGNATKPDEPVKK
;
A
#
# COMPACT_ATOMS: atom_id res chain seq x y z
N MET A 1 57.77 55.64 28.08
CA MET A 1 59.17 55.24 27.83
C MET A 1 59.12 54.41 26.54
N ASN A 2 59.45 55.01 25.42
CA ASN A 2 60.67 54.93 24.59
C ASN A 2 61.15 53.49 24.35
N ARG A 3 61.30 52.98 23.15
CA ARG A 3 62.03 53.35 21.91
C ARG A 3 61.63 52.36 20.79
N ARG A 4 61.27 52.76 19.60
CA ARG A 4 61.99 53.19 18.37
C ARG A 4 63.05 52.20 17.85
N GLY A 5 62.87 51.79 16.59
CA GLY A 5 63.90 51.61 15.55
C GLY A 5 64.07 50.18 15.09
N ASN A 6 64.19 49.78 13.87
CA ASN A 6 64.61 50.46 12.62
C ASN A 6 64.26 49.64 11.41
N LEU A 7 64.00 50.30 10.33
CA LEU A 7 63.93 49.94 8.95
C LEU A 7 65.23 49.34 8.42
N LYS A 8 65.23 48.25 7.63
CA LYS A 8 66.20 48.09 6.52
C LYS A 8 65.53 47.43 5.34
N LEU A 9 65.45 48.22 4.26
CA LEU A 9 65.29 47.77 2.88
C LEU A 9 66.53 47.01 2.44
N ILE A 10 66.36 45.92 1.68
CA ILE A 10 67.31 45.50 0.64
C ILE A 10 66.53 45.08 -0.59
N THR A 11 66.89 45.71 -1.70
CA THR A 11 66.40 45.58 -3.06
C THR A 11 67.17 44.51 -3.86
N ALA A 12 66.50 44.01 -4.87
CA ALA A 12 66.98 43.38 -6.15
C ALA A 12 67.24 41.87 -6.06
N SER A 13 66.75 41.05 -6.99
CA SER A 13 66.89 41.09 -8.44
C SER A 13 65.99 40.10 -9.14
N ILE A 14 65.58 40.41 -10.35
CA ILE A 14 64.77 39.74 -11.31
C ILE A 14 65.44 38.44 -11.81
N ALA A 15 64.63 37.35 -11.92
CA ALA A 15 64.86 36.28 -12.89
C ALA A 15 63.53 35.82 -13.50
N LEU A 16 63.36 36.12 -14.79
CA LEU A 16 62.26 35.56 -15.63
C LEU A 16 62.42 34.06 -15.73
N GLY A 17 61.35 33.32 -15.37
CA GLY A 17 61.17 31.90 -15.71
C GLY A 17 59.76 31.73 -16.27
N PHE A 18 59.62 31.69 -17.61
CA PHE A 18 58.39 31.29 -18.30
C PHE A 18 58.19 29.80 -18.03
N GLY A 19 57.22 29.46 -17.16
CA GLY A 19 56.69 28.11 -16.98
C GLY A 19 55.23 28.10 -17.40
N LEU A 20 54.89 27.54 -18.57
CA LEU A 20 53.52 27.22 -18.96
C LEU A 20 52.97 26.20 -17.98
N ALA A 21 52.21 26.63 -17.01
CA ALA A 21 51.29 25.78 -16.26
C ALA A 21 49.94 25.81 -16.96
N ALA A 22 49.66 24.76 -17.75
CA ALA A 22 48.32 24.47 -18.26
C ALA A 22 47.40 24.28 -17.05
N GLY A 23 46.66 25.31 -16.73
CA GLY A 23 45.56 25.26 -15.73
C GLY A 23 44.45 24.36 -16.28
N VAL A 24 44.39 23.13 -15.81
CA VAL A 24 43.18 22.32 -15.89
C VAL A 24 42.17 22.98 -14.97
N THR A 25 41.43 23.94 -15.49
CA THR A 25 40.17 24.38 -14.87
C THR A 25 39.21 23.22 -14.94
N GLY A 26 39.25 22.35 -13.94
CA GLY A 26 38.17 21.44 -13.65
C GLY A 26 36.91 22.27 -13.43
N SER A 27 36.11 22.43 -14.48
CA SER A 27 34.73 22.88 -14.35
C SER A 27 34.06 21.90 -13.42
N ALA A 28 34.02 22.20 -12.12
CA ALA A 28 33.03 21.66 -11.23
C ALA A 28 31.70 22.10 -11.83
N LEU A 29 31.13 21.21 -12.67
CA LEU A 29 29.74 21.30 -13.04
C LEU A 29 28.97 21.35 -11.73
N ALA A 30 28.56 22.55 -11.33
CA ALA A 30 27.58 22.72 -10.28
C ALA A 30 26.39 21.88 -10.73
N GLN A 31 26.27 20.67 -10.16
CA GLN A 31 25.15 19.79 -10.39
C GLN A 31 23.93 20.61 -9.96
N SER A 32 23.14 21.05 -10.93
CA SER A 32 21.93 21.81 -10.66
C SER A 32 21.12 21.00 -9.65
N LYS A 33 20.71 21.64 -8.55
CA LYS A 33 19.83 21.07 -7.51
C LYS A 33 18.40 20.86 -8.06
N ASP A 34 18.27 20.42 -9.28
CA ASP A 34 16.99 20.15 -9.91
C ASP A 34 16.58 18.72 -9.54
N THR A 35 15.82 18.59 -8.45
CA THR A 35 15.26 17.34 -7.96
C THR A 35 13.84 17.17 -8.45
N ILE A 36 13.34 15.93 -8.50
CA ILE A 36 11.92 15.64 -8.68
C ILE A 36 11.35 15.33 -7.30
N LYS A 37 10.45 16.18 -6.81
CA LYS A 37 9.80 15.97 -5.51
C LYS A 37 8.71 14.92 -5.61
N VAL A 38 8.70 14.01 -4.62
CA VAL A 38 7.76 12.90 -4.48
C VAL A 38 7.05 13.03 -3.14
N GLY A 39 5.72 13.20 -3.16
CA GLY A 39 4.89 13.28 -1.98
C GLY A 39 4.65 11.91 -1.36
N ILE A 40 4.77 11.81 -0.05
CA ILE A 40 4.50 10.62 0.74
C ILE A 40 3.45 10.97 1.78
N LEU A 41 2.23 10.46 1.59
CA LEU A 41 1.04 10.82 2.35
C LEU A 41 0.52 9.59 3.11
N HIS A 42 1.13 9.29 4.24
CA HIS A 42 0.77 8.16 5.09
C HIS A 42 0.69 8.58 6.56
N SER A 43 -0.30 8.04 7.29
CA SER A 43 -0.42 8.27 8.73
C SER A 43 0.73 7.63 9.50
N LEU A 44 1.49 8.45 10.20
CA LEU A 44 2.62 8.03 11.06
C LEU A 44 2.22 8.04 12.53
N SER A 45 1.02 8.52 12.82
CA SER A 45 0.38 8.55 14.14
C SER A 45 -1.11 8.19 14.03
N GLY A 46 -1.75 7.88 15.18
CA GLY A 46 -3.13 7.44 15.25
C GLY A 46 -3.35 5.98 14.84
N THR A 47 -4.62 5.58 14.70
CA THR A 47 -5.10 4.20 14.50
C THR A 47 -4.48 3.49 13.31
N MET A 48 -4.12 4.22 12.24
CA MET A 48 -3.58 3.63 11.02
C MET A 48 -2.05 3.55 10.98
N ALA A 49 -1.35 4.10 11.97
CA ALA A 49 0.11 4.11 12.00
C ALA A 49 0.73 2.70 11.95
N ILE A 50 0.06 1.70 12.55
CA ILE A 50 0.48 0.29 12.54
C ILE A 50 0.64 -0.26 11.12
N SER A 51 -0.19 0.20 10.18
CA SER A 51 -0.22 -0.27 8.80
C SER A 51 0.50 0.69 7.83
N GLU A 52 0.44 2.02 8.08
CA GLU A 52 0.91 3.02 7.11
C GLU A 52 2.39 3.41 7.27
N THR A 53 2.98 3.27 8.46
CA THR A 53 4.38 3.67 8.67
C THR A 53 5.35 2.90 7.76
N VAL A 54 5.14 1.60 7.58
CA VAL A 54 5.99 0.77 6.71
C VAL A 54 5.82 1.11 5.22
N LEU A 55 4.68 1.68 4.81
CA LEU A 55 4.48 2.14 3.43
C LEU A 55 5.30 3.40 3.14
N LYS A 56 5.32 4.35 4.07
CA LYS A 56 6.25 5.51 4.00
C LYS A 56 7.68 5.02 3.83
N ASP A 57 8.13 4.06 4.66
CA ASP A 57 9.50 3.54 4.60
C ASP A 57 9.76 2.76 3.31
N THR A 58 8.76 2.09 2.73
CA THR A 58 8.88 1.41 1.44
C THR A 58 9.09 2.41 0.29
N VAL A 59 8.38 3.54 0.29
CA VAL A 59 8.61 4.61 -0.71
C VAL A 59 10.02 5.17 -0.55
N LEU A 60 10.46 5.44 0.68
CA LEU A 60 11.81 5.95 0.96
C LEU A 60 12.89 4.97 0.52
N MET A 61 12.73 3.67 0.75
CA MET A 61 13.63 2.62 0.27
C MET A 61 13.72 2.63 -1.26
N ALA A 62 12.59 2.67 -1.94
CA ALA A 62 12.56 2.70 -3.41
C ALA A 62 13.19 3.98 -3.96
N ILE A 63 13.00 5.13 -3.32
CA ILE A 63 13.67 6.40 -3.67
C ILE A 63 15.19 6.27 -3.52
N ASP A 64 15.67 5.70 -2.41
CA ASP A 64 17.11 5.47 -2.19
C ASP A 64 17.70 4.57 -3.30
N GLU A 65 17.00 3.48 -3.68
CA GLU A 65 17.41 2.60 -4.78
C GLU A 65 17.44 3.30 -6.13
N ILE A 66 16.42 4.08 -6.46
CA ILE A 66 16.32 4.84 -7.71
C ILE A 66 17.43 5.88 -7.76
N ASN A 67 17.66 6.58 -6.67
CA ASN A 67 18.69 7.60 -6.56
C ASN A 67 20.11 7.02 -6.65
N ALA A 68 20.35 5.83 -6.09
CA ALA A 68 21.64 5.15 -6.23
C ALA A 68 21.95 4.78 -7.68
N LYS A 69 20.92 4.57 -8.50
CA LYS A 69 21.03 4.25 -9.94
C LYS A 69 21.00 5.48 -10.85
N GLY A 70 21.14 6.70 -10.32
CA GLY A 70 21.19 7.94 -11.10
C GLY A 70 19.90 8.75 -11.10
N GLY A 71 18.84 8.30 -10.40
CA GLY A 71 17.56 9.00 -10.31
C GLY A 71 16.64 8.72 -11.50
N VAL A 72 15.81 9.69 -11.85
CA VAL A 72 14.86 9.65 -12.96
C VAL A 72 15.20 10.78 -13.93
N MET A 73 15.43 10.45 -15.20
CA MET A 73 15.91 11.41 -16.21
C MET A 73 17.15 12.20 -15.74
N GLY A 74 18.07 11.55 -14.99
CA GLY A 74 19.28 12.19 -14.45
C GLY A 74 19.06 13.09 -13.23
N LYS A 75 17.82 13.20 -12.73
CA LYS A 75 17.47 13.97 -11.53
C LYS A 75 17.25 13.05 -10.35
N LYS A 76 17.71 13.46 -9.15
CA LYS A 76 17.41 12.74 -7.91
C LYS A 76 15.96 12.94 -7.52
N LEU A 77 15.36 11.91 -6.93
CA LEU A 77 14.08 12.02 -6.26
C LEU A 77 14.26 12.60 -4.86
N GLU A 78 13.44 13.58 -4.51
CA GLU A 78 13.41 14.22 -3.19
C GLU A 78 12.09 13.89 -2.50
N PRO A 79 12.10 13.11 -1.40
CA PRO A 79 10.86 12.77 -0.70
C PRO A 79 10.35 13.97 0.11
N VAL A 80 9.04 14.19 0.04
CA VAL A 80 8.30 15.14 0.90
C VAL A 80 7.31 14.32 1.71
N VAL A 81 7.64 14.07 2.98
CA VAL A 81 6.85 13.24 3.88
C VAL A 81 5.91 14.12 4.71
N VAL A 82 4.63 13.78 4.74
CA VAL A 82 3.63 14.44 5.58
C VAL A 82 2.85 13.39 6.39
N ASP A 83 2.51 13.75 7.64
CA ASP A 83 1.68 12.92 8.52
C ASP A 83 0.28 13.52 8.63
N PRO A 84 -0.75 12.90 8.09
CA PRO A 84 -2.14 13.29 8.29
C PRO A 84 -2.75 12.69 9.57
N ALA A 85 -1.99 12.02 10.43
CA ALA A 85 -2.34 11.58 11.78
C ALA A 85 -3.66 10.79 11.87
N SER A 86 -3.96 9.93 10.88
CA SER A 86 -5.22 9.18 10.78
C SER A 86 -6.48 10.07 10.76
N ASN A 87 -6.32 11.34 10.40
CA ASN A 87 -7.39 12.33 10.34
C ASN A 87 -7.75 12.64 8.89
N TRP A 88 -8.93 12.26 8.44
CA TRP A 88 -9.32 12.34 7.03
C TRP A 88 -9.37 13.76 6.45
N PRO A 89 -9.92 14.78 7.12
CA PRO A 89 -9.80 16.16 6.66
C PRO A 89 -8.35 16.61 6.47
N LEU A 90 -7.45 16.18 7.35
CA LEU A 90 -6.03 16.52 7.27
C LEU A 90 -5.35 15.86 6.05
N PHE A 91 -5.80 14.71 5.59
CA PHE A 91 -5.35 14.13 4.32
C PHE A 91 -5.60 15.07 3.14
N ALA A 92 -6.77 15.68 3.04
CA ALA A 92 -7.09 16.64 1.98
C ALA A 92 -6.22 17.91 2.07
N GLU A 93 -6.04 18.45 3.28
CA GLU A 93 -5.18 19.61 3.53
C GLU A 93 -3.72 19.33 3.13
N LYS A 94 -3.16 18.21 3.58
CA LYS A 94 -1.79 17.80 3.25
C LYS A 94 -1.61 17.53 1.76
N THR A 95 -2.62 16.98 1.09
CA THR A 95 -2.62 16.83 -0.37
C THR A 95 -2.52 18.18 -1.07
N LYS A 96 -3.32 19.15 -0.65
CA LYS A 96 -3.25 20.50 -1.19
C LYS A 96 -1.88 21.15 -0.96
N GLN A 97 -1.31 20.99 0.25
CA GLN A 97 0.06 21.43 0.56
C GLN A 97 1.08 20.81 -0.41
N LEU A 98 1.08 19.45 -0.55
CA LEU A 98 2.00 18.74 -1.41
C LEU A 98 1.95 19.21 -2.87
N LEU A 99 0.74 19.47 -3.40
CA LEU A 99 0.55 19.85 -4.81
C LEU A 99 0.83 21.33 -5.07
N THR A 100 0.45 22.23 -4.14
CA THR A 100 0.51 23.68 -4.40
C THR A 100 1.75 24.36 -3.82
N GLN A 101 2.21 23.94 -2.64
CA GLN A 101 3.36 24.54 -1.95
C GLN A 101 4.65 23.76 -2.25
N ASP A 102 4.62 22.45 -2.02
CA ASP A 102 5.79 21.60 -2.21
C ASP A 102 6.02 21.28 -3.70
N LYS A 103 4.95 21.32 -4.54
CA LYS A 103 4.96 21.06 -5.98
C LYS A 103 5.51 19.68 -6.32
N VAL A 104 5.03 18.66 -5.62
CA VAL A 104 5.40 17.28 -5.88
C VAL A 104 4.87 16.81 -7.25
N ALA A 105 5.63 15.98 -7.94
CA ALA A 105 5.24 15.42 -9.24
C ALA A 105 4.24 14.26 -9.11
N VAL A 106 4.19 13.61 -7.96
CA VAL A 106 3.34 12.45 -7.66
C VAL A 106 3.18 12.32 -6.16
N ILE A 107 2.07 11.70 -5.74
CA ILE A 107 1.81 11.32 -4.35
C ILE A 107 1.67 9.80 -4.27
N PHE A 108 2.38 9.18 -3.34
CA PHE A 108 2.16 7.82 -2.89
C PHE A 108 1.53 7.87 -1.51
N GLY A 109 0.32 7.30 -1.35
CA GLY A 109 -0.34 7.49 -0.08
C GLY A 109 -1.73 6.95 0.07
N CYS A 110 -2.28 7.26 1.22
CA CYS A 110 -3.53 6.78 1.77
C CYS A 110 -3.52 5.28 2.11
N TRP A 111 -4.37 4.92 3.06
CA TRP A 111 -4.74 3.53 3.33
C TRP A 111 -6.25 3.38 3.26
N THR A 112 -6.98 4.08 4.12
CA THR A 112 -8.42 3.95 4.20
C THR A 112 -9.11 4.55 2.97
N SER A 113 -10.19 3.92 2.52
CA SER A 113 -10.98 4.47 1.41
C SER A 113 -11.54 5.85 1.73
N VAL A 114 -11.85 6.13 3.00
CA VAL A 114 -12.32 7.45 3.41
C VAL A 114 -11.22 8.51 3.30
N SER A 115 -9.96 8.19 3.61
CA SER A 115 -8.84 9.13 3.38
C SER A 115 -8.64 9.38 1.88
N ARG A 116 -8.67 8.33 1.04
CA ARG A 116 -8.61 8.49 -0.42
C ARG A 116 -9.75 9.37 -0.94
N LYS A 117 -11.00 9.15 -0.48
CA LYS A 117 -12.15 9.96 -0.91
C LYS A 117 -12.05 11.41 -0.45
N SER A 118 -11.39 11.70 0.65
CA SER A 118 -11.07 13.08 1.07
C SER A 118 -10.03 13.74 0.17
N VAL A 119 -9.07 12.96 -0.31
CA VAL A 119 -7.97 13.41 -1.18
C VAL A 119 -8.42 13.58 -2.63
N LEU A 120 -9.33 12.74 -3.11
CA LEU A 120 -9.72 12.63 -4.50
C LEU A 120 -10.16 13.95 -5.15
N PRO A 121 -11.05 14.77 -4.53
CA PRO A 121 -11.43 16.06 -5.13
C PRO A 121 -10.24 17.00 -5.30
N VAL A 122 -9.30 17.01 -4.35
CA VAL A 122 -8.12 17.88 -4.40
C VAL A 122 -7.16 17.45 -5.51
N VAL A 123 -6.92 16.15 -5.64
CA VAL A 123 -6.06 15.59 -6.68
C VAL A 123 -6.64 15.84 -8.06
N GLU A 124 -7.96 15.69 -8.24
CA GLU A 124 -8.65 15.94 -9.51
C GLU A 124 -8.66 17.43 -9.88
N GLU A 125 -9.00 18.32 -8.93
CA GLU A 125 -9.05 19.77 -9.15
C GLU A 125 -7.68 20.35 -9.54
N LEU A 126 -6.62 19.88 -8.87
CA LEU A 126 -5.26 20.38 -9.10
C LEU A 126 -4.49 19.56 -10.16
N ASN A 127 -5.15 18.64 -10.85
CA ASN A 127 -4.54 17.69 -11.79
C ASN A 127 -3.28 17.02 -11.23
N GLY A 128 -3.30 16.66 -9.93
CA GLY A 128 -2.24 15.88 -9.28
C GLY A 128 -2.29 14.41 -9.70
N LEU A 129 -1.35 13.63 -9.21
CA LEU A 129 -1.28 12.19 -9.45
C LEU A 129 -1.11 11.45 -8.15
N LEU A 130 -2.02 10.48 -7.87
CA LEU A 130 -2.00 9.63 -6.70
C LEU A 130 -1.79 8.16 -7.10
N PHE A 131 -0.85 7.49 -6.44
CA PHE A 131 -0.76 6.03 -6.42
C PHE A 131 -1.29 5.51 -5.09
N TYR A 132 -2.37 4.73 -5.17
CA TYR A 132 -3.08 4.17 -4.03
C TYR A 132 -2.76 2.67 -3.90
N PRO A 133 -2.02 2.24 -2.86
CA PRO A 133 -1.44 0.89 -2.81
C PRO A 133 -2.26 -0.14 -2.05
N VAL A 134 -3.48 0.19 -1.62
CA VAL A 134 -4.25 -0.64 -0.68
C VAL A 134 -5.50 -1.20 -1.35
N GLN A 135 -5.95 -2.37 -0.88
CA GLN A 135 -7.24 -2.91 -1.28
C GLN A 135 -8.38 -1.92 -0.98
N TYR A 136 -9.43 -1.98 -1.79
CA TYR A 136 -10.58 -1.11 -1.62
C TYR A 136 -11.87 -1.72 -2.16
N GLU A 137 -12.99 -1.06 -1.90
CA GLU A 137 -14.34 -1.51 -2.26
C GLU A 137 -14.69 -1.44 -3.75
N GLY A 138 -13.82 -0.89 -4.60
CA GLY A 138 -14.23 -0.49 -5.94
C GLY A 138 -15.13 0.73 -5.91
N GLU A 139 -16.10 0.76 -6.83
CA GLU A 139 -17.13 1.80 -6.94
C GLU A 139 -16.54 3.22 -7.17
N GLU A 140 -15.38 3.26 -7.81
CA GLU A 140 -14.64 4.49 -8.09
C GLU A 140 -13.69 4.30 -9.27
N LEU A 141 -13.64 5.31 -10.13
CA LEU A 141 -12.60 5.49 -11.15
C LEU A 141 -12.21 6.96 -11.20
N SER A 142 -10.91 7.23 -11.19
CA SER A 142 -10.38 8.57 -11.40
C SER A 142 -9.25 8.54 -12.41
N LYS A 143 -9.22 9.55 -13.28
CA LYS A 143 -8.11 9.77 -14.20
C LYS A 143 -6.79 10.03 -13.43
N ASN A 144 -6.88 10.61 -12.23
CA ASN A 144 -5.75 11.07 -11.45
C ASN A 144 -5.27 10.06 -10.38
N VAL A 145 -5.85 8.84 -10.35
CA VAL A 145 -5.49 7.81 -9.39
C VAL A 145 -5.10 6.52 -10.10
N PHE A 146 -3.95 5.96 -9.76
CA PHE A 146 -3.55 4.60 -10.08
C PHE A 146 -3.74 3.70 -8.86
N TYR A 147 -4.55 2.65 -9.03
CA TYR A 147 -4.92 1.70 -7.99
C TYR A 147 -3.99 0.48 -8.10
N THR A 148 -2.99 0.41 -7.25
CA THR A 148 -2.06 -0.73 -7.20
C THR A 148 -2.45 -1.79 -6.18
N GLY A 149 -3.42 -1.49 -5.30
CA GLY A 149 -4.09 -2.45 -4.43
C GLY A 149 -5.26 -3.15 -5.10
N ALA A 150 -5.86 -4.11 -4.40
CA ALA A 150 -6.91 -4.98 -4.91
C ALA A 150 -8.29 -4.30 -4.98
N ALA A 151 -9.02 -4.53 -6.08
CA ALA A 151 -10.48 -4.36 -6.14
C ALA A 151 -11.18 -5.64 -5.60
N PRO A 152 -12.50 -5.62 -5.32
CA PRO A 152 -13.21 -6.79 -4.78
C PRO A 152 -13.07 -8.07 -5.59
N THR A 153 -12.96 -7.97 -6.92
CA THR A 153 -12.71 -9.12 -7.80
C THR A 153 -11.31 -9.70 -7.67
N GLN A 154 -10.41 -8.99 -7.00
CA GLN A 154 -9.00 -9.37 -6.78
C GLN A 154 -8.71 -9.71 -5.32
N GLN A 155 -9.72 -9.79 -4.45
CA GLN A 155 -9.57 -10.15 -3.04
C GLN A 155 -10.86 -10.77 -2.48
N ALA A 156 -11.90 -9.95 -2.27
CA ALA A 156 -13.08 -10.31 -1.50
C ALA A 156 -13.89 -11.45 -2.14
N ILE A 157 -14.18 -11.36 -3.44
CA ILE A 157 -14.97 -12.37 -4.16
C ILE A 157 -14.23 -13.72 -4.23
N PRO A 158 -12.96 -13.79 -4.68
CA PRO A 158 -12.22 -15.05 -4.69
C PRO A 158 -12.05 -15.70 -3.31
N ALA A 159 -11.89 -14.90 -2.25
CA ALA A 159 -11.78 -15.41 -0.89
C ALA A 159 -13.08 -16.08 -0.42
N VAL A 160 -14.22 -15.44 -0.67
CA VAL A 160 -15.54 -16.01 -0.33
C VAL A 160 -15.82 -17.25 -1.17
N ASP A 161 -15.53 -17.25 -2.47
CA ASP A 161 -15.67 -18.42 -3.34
C ASP A 161 -14.83 -19.61 -2.82
N SER A 162 -13.61 -19.36 -2.42
CA SER A 162 -12.74 -20.39 -1.85
C SER A 162 -13.35 -21.01 -0.60
N LEU A 163 -13.85 -20.18 0.34
CA LEU A 163 -14.48 -20.67 1.57
C LEU A 163 -15.83 -21.38 1.34
N MET A 164 -16.54 -21.07 0.26
CA MET A 164 -17.77 -21.76 -0.15
C MET A 164 -17.47 -23.14 -0.75
N SER A 165 -16.29 -23.31 -1.34
CA SER A 165 -15.89 -24.58 -1.96
C SER A 165 -15.76 -25.69 -0.91
N LYS A 166 -15.82 -26.96 -1.37
CA LYS A 166 -15.65 -28.14 -0.50
C LYS A 166 -14.27 -28.12 0.15
N GLU A 167 -13.25 -27.78 -0.62
CA GLU A 167 -11.85 -27.70 -0.21
C GLU A 167 -11.63 -26.60 0.82
N GLY A 168 -12.33 -25.47 0.69
CA GLY A 168 -12.29 -24.35 1.64
C GLY A 168 -13.21 -24.49 2.86
N GLY A 169 -13.83 -25.65 3.05
CA GLY A 169 -14.66 -25.95 4.22
C GLY A 169 -16.17 -25.91 3.99
N GLY A 170 -16.64 -25.43 2.85
CA GLY A 170 -18.07 -25.42 2.47
C GLY A 170 -18.91 -24.50 3.35
N ALA A 171 -18.46 -23.29 3.63
CA ALA A 171 -19.19 -22.31 4.41
C ALA A 171 -20.55 -21.98 3.77
N LYS A 172 -21.60 -21.94 4.61
CA LYS A 172 -22.97 -21.65 4.20
C LYS A 172 -23.56 -20.45 4.96
N ARG A 173 -22.94 -20.08 6.07
CA ARG A 173 -23.33 -18.98 6.93
C ARG A 173 -22.18 -17.98 7.04
N TRP A 174 -22.48 -16.71 7.14
CA TRP A 174 -21.48 -15.64 6.99
C TRP A 174 -21.67 -14.56 8.03
N VAL A 175 -20.59 -14.20 8.70
CA VAL A 175 -20.53 -12.98 9.47
C VAL A 175 -19.62 -12.00 8.72
N LEU A 176 -20.17 -10.85 8.34
CA LEU A 176 -19.45 -9.77 7.67
C LEU A 176 -19.14 -8.70 8.72
N LEU A 177 -17.92 -8.73 9.26
CA LEU A 177 -17.51 -7.87 10.36
C LEU A 177 -16.52 -6.82 9.85
N GLY A 178 -16.80 -5.54 10.09
CA GLY A 178 -15.92 -4.48 9.62
C GLY A 178 -15.86 -3.23 10.50
N THR A 179 -14.88 -2.40 10.26
CA THR A 179 -14.84 -1.04 10.78
C THR A 179 -15.92 -0.20 10.10
N ASP A 180 -16.56 0.71 10.83
CA ASP A 180 -17.72 1.46 10.33
C ASP A 180 -17.32 2.66 9.46
N TYR A 181 -17.00 2.39 8.18
CA TYR A 181 -16.78 3.42 7.17
C TYR A 181 -17.00 2.85 5.75
N VAL A 182 -16.76 3.65 4.72
CA VAL A 182 -17.14 3.36 3.32
C VAL A 182 -16.61 2.02 2.81
N TYR A 183 -15.34 1.66 3.09
CA TYR A 183 -14.76 0.42 2.56
C TYR A 183 -15.46 -0.84 3.10
N PRO A 184 -15.57 -1.08 4.42
CA PRO A 184 -16.31 -2.23 4.93
C PRO A 184 -17.78 -2.24 4.54
N ARG A 185 -18.46 -1.09 4.64
CA ARG A 185 -19.87 -0.98 4.29
C ARG A 185 -20.15 -1.36 2.84
N THR A 186 -19.35 -0.84 1.91
CA THR A 186 -19.53 -1.12 0.47
C THR A 186 -19.07 -2.54 0.12
N THR A 187 -17.94 -3.00 0.68
CA THR A 187 -17.46 -4.38 0.47
C THR A 187 -18.49 -5.39 0.98
N ASN A 188 -19.05 -5.17 2.16
CA ASN A 188 -20.07 -6.07 2.72
C ASN A 188 -21.38 -6.03 1.91
N LYS A 189 -21.78 -4.86 1.38
CA LYS A 189 -22.90 -4.76 0.46
C LYS A 189 -22.68 -5.61 -0.80
N ILE A 190 -21.49 -5.54 -1.39
CA ILE A 190 -21.09 -6.36 -2.55
C ILE A 190 -21.12 -7.85 -2.18
N LEU A 191 -20.51 -8.21 -1.05
CA LEU A 191 -20.46 -9.61 -0.59
C LEU A 191 -21.84 -10.16 -0.26
N ARG A 192 -22.73 -9.38 0.38
CA ARG A 192 -24.11 -9.80 0.62
C ARG A 192 -24.84 -10.09 -0.70
N ALA A 193 -24.74 -9.18 -1.66
CA ALA A 193 -25.34 -9.39 -2.98
C ALA A 193 -24.75 -10.60 -3.71
N TYR A 194 -23.44 -10.78 -3.62
CA TYR A 194 -22.75 -11.94 -4.16
C TYR A 194 -23.20 -13.24 -3.50
N LEU A 195 -23.24 -13.33 -2.19
CA LEU A 195 -23.69 -14.49 -1.41
C LEU A 195 -25.15 -14.86 -1.75
N LYS A 196 -26.04 -13.86 -1.86
CA LYS A 196 -27.42 -14.07 -2.30
C LYS A 196 -27.50 -14.61 -3.73
N SER A 197 -26.65 -14.17 -4.64
CA SER A 197 -26.58 -14.70 -6.01
C SER A 197 -26.13 -16.18 -6.04
N LYS A 198 -25.47 -16.64 -4.97
CA LYS A 198 -25.08 -18.05 -4.76
C LYS A 198 -26.11 -18.87 -3.96
N GLY A 199 -27.27 -18.27 -3.64
CA GLY A 199 -28.36 -18.95 -2.93
C GLY A 199 -28.27 -18.89 -1.40
N VAL A 200 -27.37 -18.09 -0.82
CA VAL A 200 -27.33 -17.88 0.63
C VAL A 200 -28.50 -17.00 1.06
N ALA A 201 -29.28 -17.49 2.02
CA ALA A 201 -30.45 -16.76 2.53
C ALA A 201 -30.02 -15.61 3.46
N ASP A 202 -30.84 -14.54 3.55
CA ASP A 202 -30.53 -13.37 4.41
C ASP A 202 -30.33 -13.75 5.87
N LYS A 203 -31.07 -14.73 6.42
CA LYS A 203 -30.90 -15.25 7.80
C LYS A 203 -29.53 -15.87 8.07
N ASP A 204 -28.82 -16.23 7.02
CA ASP A 204 -27.48 -16.85 7.07
C ASP A 204 -26.36 -15.86 6.80
N ILE A 205 -26.68 -14.54 6.77
CA ILE A 205 -25.71 -13.45 6.62
C ILE A 205 -25.94 -12.44 7.77
N ASP A 206 -24.99 -12.36 8.68
CA ASP A 206 -24.97 -11.39 9.78
C ASP A 206 -23.94 -10.30 9.50
N GLU A 207 -24.30 -9.03 9.67
CA GLU A 207 -23.39 -7.89 9.48
C GLU A 207 -23.18 -7.15 10.80
N LYS A 208 -21.90 -6.89 11.09
CA LYS A 208 -21.48 -6.17 12.30
C LYS A 208 -20.43 -5.11 11.97
N TYR A 209 -20.56 -3.97 12.63
CA TYR A 209 -19.63 -2.85 12.43
C TYR A 209 -19.19 -2.27 13.77
N THR A 210 -17.91 -1.85 13.82
CA THR A 210 -17.32 -1.19 14.99
C THR A 210 -16.69 0.14 14.57
N PRO A 211 -16.67 1.15 15.44
CA PRO A 211 -15.97 2.40 15.15
C PRO A 211 -14.44 2.19 15.00
N PHE A 212 -13.76 3.15 14.39
CA PHE A 212 -12.29 3.17 14.40
C PHE A 212 -11.75 3.22 15.84
N GLY A 213 -10.64 2.48 16.10
CA GLY A 213 -10.02 2.41 17.41
C GLY A 213 -10.83 1.57 18.42
N HIS A 214 -11.85 0.81 17.96
CA HIS A 214 -12.61 -0.10 18.83
C HIS A 214 -11.69 -1.16 19.43
N SER A 215 -11.83 -1.41 20.74
CA SER A 215 -10.94 -2.30 21.48
C SER A 215 -11.65 -3.40 22.30
N ASP A 216 -12.99 -3.35 22.43
CA ASP A 216 -13.76 -4.35 23.16
C ASP A 216 -14.56 -5.25 22.22
N TYR A 217 -14.02 -6.41 21.91
CA TYR A 217 -14.63 -7.39 21.00
C TYR A 217 -15.34 -8.55 21.69
N GLN A 218 -15.47 -8.55 23.02
CA GLN A 218 -16.06 -9.68 23.77
C GLN A 218 -17.47 -10.00 23.29
N THR A 219 -18.35 -9.01 23.24
CA THR A 219 -19.73 -9.20 22.77
C THR A 219 -19.80 -9.66 21.33
N ILE A 220 -19.00 -9.07 20.45
CA ILE A 220 -18.97 -9.42 19.02
C ILE A 220 -18.51 -10.87 18.82
N VAL A 221 -17.44 -11.27 19.49
CA VAL A 221 -16.91 -12.65 19.39
C VAL A 221 -17.91 -13.66 20.00
N ALA A 222 -18.59 -13.30 21.10
CA ALA A 222 -19.66 -14.14 21.65
C ALA A 222 -20.84 -14.30 20.68
N ASP A 223 -21.24 -13.23 20.00
CA ASP A 223 -22.28 -13.26 18.97
C ASP A 223 -21.88 -14.13 17.78
N VAL A 224 -20.62 -14.01 17.30
CA VAL A 224 -20.09 -14.88 16.24
C VAL A 224 -20.20 -16.35 16.66
N LYS A 225 -19.78 -16.68 17.88
CA LYS A 225 -19.86 -18.03 18.42
C LYS A 225 -21.31 -18.55 18.47
N LYS A 226 -22.25 -17.72 18.94
CA LYS A 226 -23.68 -18.03 18.96
C LYS A 226 -24.23 -18.24 17.56
N PHE A 227 -23.93 -17.36 16.62
CA PHE A 227 -24.37 -17.47 15.23
C PHE A 227 -23.83 -18.73 14.55
N SER A 228 -22.57 -19.08 14.82
CA SER A 228 -21.92 -20.26 14.24
C SER A 228 -22.49 -21.59 14.70
N ALA A 229 -23.21 -21.64 15.84
CA ALA A 229 -23.92 -22.84 16.28
C ALA A 229 -25.02 -23.29 15.30
N GLY A 230 -25.47 -22.41 14.41
CA GLY A 230 -26.49 -22.72 13.39
C GLY A 230 -25.96 -23.45 12.16
N GLY A 231 -24.65 -23.69 12.01
CA GLY A 231 -24.07 -24.42 10.88
C GLY A 231 -22.70 -23.92 10.45
N LYS A 232 -22.19 -24.45 9.34
CA LYS A 232 -20.87 -24.10 8.79
C LYS A 232 -20.77 -22.61 8.49
N THR A 233 -20.08 -21.88 9.35
CA THR A 233 -19.97 -20.43 9.34
C THR A 233 -18.54 -19.99 9.04
N ALA A 234 -18.39 -18.96 8.22
CA ALA A 234 -17.13 -18.23 8.05
C ALA A 234 -17.33 -16.75 8.41
N VAL A 235 -16.27 -16.11 8.90
CA VAL A 235 -16.23 -14.68 9.18
C VAL A 235 -15.36 -14.00 8.13
N VAL A 236 -15.90 -12.96 7.50
CA VAL A 236 -15.12 -12.02 6.69
C VAL A 236 -14.80 -10.82 7.56
N SER A 237 -13.51 -10.53 7.76
CA SER A 237 -13.06 -9.37 8.53
C SER A 237 -12.52 -8.27 7.61
N THR A 238 -13.16 -7.12 7.67
CA THR A 238 -12.72 -5.84 7.08
C THR A 238 -12.40 -4.81 8.18
N ILE A 239 -11.95 -5.29 9.34
CA ILE A 239 -11.44 -4.46 10.43
C ILE A 239 -10.10 -3.86 9.99
N ASN A 240 -9.88 -2.56 10.27
CA ASN A 240 -8.67 -1.85 9.88
C ASN A 240 -7.91 -1.28 11.09
N GLY A 241 -6.59 -1.13 10.90
CA GLY A 241 -5.71 -0.50 11.86
C GLY A 241 -5.51 -1.31 13.13
N ASP A 242 -5.20 -0.60 14.22
CA ASP A 242 -4.89 -1.18 15.53
C ASP A 242 -6.03 -1.97 16.18
N SER A 243 -7.28 -1.74 15.76
CA SER A 243 -8.46 -2.53 16.20
C SER A 243 -8.35 -4.03 15.87
N ASN A 244 -7.49 -4.43 14.94
CA ASN A 244 -7.22 -5.84 14.66
C ASN A 244 -6.57 -6.57 15.85
N VAL A 245 -5.70 -5.89 16.60
CA VAL A 245 -5.00 -6.50 17.74
C VAL A 245 -5.97 -7.01 18.82
N PRO A 246 -6.87 -6.18 19.39
CA PRO A 246 -7.84 -6.66 20.37
C PRO A 246 -8.86 -7.65 19.79
N PHE A 247 -9.25 -7.53 18.51
CA PHE A 247 -10.13 -8.50 17.86
C PHE A 247 -9.50 -9.90 17.85
N TYR A 248 -8.28 -10.04 17.36
CA TYR A 248 -7.62 -11.35 17.30
C TYR A 248 -7.25 -11.90 18.67
N LYS A 249 -6.90 -11.03 19.64
CA LYS A 249 -6.71 -11.44 21.02
C LYS A 249 -7.98 -12.06 21.60
N GLU A 250 -9.13 -11.41 21.39
CA GLU A 250 -10.42 -11.91 21.90
C GLU A 250 -10.87 -13.19 21.17
N LEU A 251 -10.65 -13.26 19.86
CA LEU A 251 -10.91 -14.47 19.08
C LEU A 251 -10.15 -15.68 19.63
N GLY A 252 -8.87 -15.50 19.96
CA GLY A 252 -8.03 -16.51 20.60
C GLY A 252 -8.51 -16.87 22.00
N ASN A 253 -8.85 -15.87 22.85
CA ASN A 253 -9.36 -16.07 24.20
C ASN A 253 -10.68 -16.86 24.22
N ALA A 254 -11.58 -16.59 23.28
CA ALA A 254 -12.85 -17.28 23.15
C ALA A 254 -12.72 -18.72 22.61
N GLY A 255 -11.52 -19.12 22.18
CA GLY A 255 -11.21 -20.44 21.64
C GLY A 255 -11.91 -20.72 20.31
N LEU A 256 -12.25 -19.71 19.54
CA LEU A 256 -12.79 -19.87 18.18
C LEU A 256 -11.66 -20.27 17.23
N LYS A 257 -11.59 -21.56 16.94
CA LYS A 257 -10.54 -22.11 16.06
C LYS A 257 -10.95 -22.07 14.59
N ALA A 258 -9.98 -21.87 13.73
CA ALA A 258 -10.18 -21.79 12.28
C ALA A 258 -10.90 -23.01 11.69
N LYS A 259 -10.64 -24.22 12.22
CA LYS A 259 -11.32 -25.45 11.77
C LYS A 259 -12.83 -25.45 12.02
N ASP A 260 -13.30 -24.68 13.02
CA ASP A 260 -14.71 -24.58 13.41
C ASP A 260 -15.39 -23.36 12.78
N VAL A 261 -14.72 -22.19 12.88
CA VAL A 261 -15.19 -20.91 12.34
C VAL A 261 -14.00 -20.15 11.73
N PRO A 262 -13.67 -20.41 10.47
CA PRO A 262 -12.57 -19.68 9.82
C PRO A 262 -12.90 -18.19 9.71
N VAL A 263 -11.93 -17.35 10.07
CA VAL A 263 -11.92 -15.91 9.78
C VAL A 263 -11.03 -15.69 8.56
N VAL A 264 -11.52 -15.01 7.53
CA VAL A 264 -10.70 -14.49 6.44
C VAL A 264 -10.63 -12.97 6.56
N ALA A 265 -9.42 -12.44 6.70
CA ALA A 265 -9.17 -11.01 6.80
C ALA A 265 -8.76 -10.42 5.47
N PHE A 266 -9.18 -9.16 5.23
CA PHE A 266 -8.81 -8.39 4.04
C PHE A 266 -7.91 -7.20 4.36
N SER A 267 -7.60 -6.98 5.64
CA SER A 267 -6.74 -5.88 6.11
C SER A 267 -5.79 -6.32 7.22
N VAL A 268 -5.43 -7.61 7.25
CA VAL A 268 -4.44 -8.17 8.18
C VAL A 268 -3.40 -8.93 7.39
N GLY A 269 -2.17 -8.49 7.52
CA GLY A 269 -0.98 -9.13 6.98
C GLY A 269 0.05 -9.36 8.08
N GLU A 270 1.29 -9.51 7.67
CA GLU A 270 2.41 -9.82 8.55
C GLU A 270 2.65 -8.72 9.60
N GLU A 271 2.45 -7.43 9.25
CA GLU A 271 2.66 -6.30 10.17
C GLU A 271 1.59 -6.23 11.25
N GLU A 272 0.33 -6.43 10.91
CA GLU A 272 -0.77 -6.40 11.88
C GLU A 272 -0.68 -7.56 12.88
N LEU A 273 -0.09 -8.68 12.50
CA LEU A 273 0.13 -9.82 13.39
C LEU A 273 1.37 -9.69 14.27
N ARG A 274 2.24 -8.72 14.04
CA ARG A 274 3.51 -8.53 14.79
C ARG A 274 3.32 -8.46 16.30
N GLY A 275 2.25 -7.84 16.77
CA GLY A 275 1.96 -7.65 18.20
C GLY A 275 0.97 -8.65 18.79
N VAL A 276 0.63 -9.72 18.07
CA VAL A 276 -0.43 -10.66 18.43
C VAL A 276 0.18 -12.05 18.74
N ASP A 277 -0.32 -12.73 19.80
CA ASP A 277 -0.05 -14.16 19.96
C ASP A 277 -0.80 -14.94 18.87
N THR A 278 -0.06 -15.44 17.90
CA THR A 278 -0.62 -16.13 16.74
C THR A 278 -0.85 -17.64 16.95
N LYS A 279 -0.39 -18.22 18.04
CA LYS A 279 -0.58 -19.66 18.31
C LYS A 279 -2.05 -20.09 18.32
N PRO A 280 -2.98 -19.37 19.01
CA PRO A 280 -4.39 -19.71 18.98
C PRO A 280 -5.08 -19.38 17.65
N LEU A 281 -4.41 -18.63 16.77
CA LEU A 281 -4.95 -18.13 15.49
C LEU A 281 -4.53 -19.00 14.29
N VAL A 282 -3.72 -20.03 14.51
CA VAL A 282 -3.26 -20.92 13.44
C VAL A 282 -4.45 -21.45 12.64
N GLY A 283 -4.37 -21.33 11.31
CA GLY A 283 -5.42 -21.77 10.40
C GLY A 283 -6.42 -20.70 10.00
N HIS A 284 -6.56 -19.58 10.73
CA HIS A 284 -7.31 -18.44 10.21
C HIS A 284 -6.63 -17.84 8.97
N LEU A 285 -7.39 -17.14 8.14
CA LEU A 285 -7.01 -16.81 6.78
C LEU A 285 -6.85 -15.31 6.56
N ALA A 286 -6.03 -14.95 5.60
CA ALA A 286 -6.03 -13.64 4.98
C ALA A 286 -6.03 -13.80 3.45
N ALA A 287 -6.65 -12.85 2.76
CA ALA A 287 -6.65 -12.82 1.30
C ALA A 287 -5.93 -11.56 0.81
N TRP A 288 -4.87 -11.76 0.03
CA TRP A 288 -3.99 -10.71 -0.49
C TRP A 288 -3.48 -11.04 -1.89
N ASN A 289 -2.71 -10.14 -2.47
CA ASN A 289 -2.03 -10.37 -3.74
C ASN A 289 -0.53 -10.66 -3.57
N TYR A 290 -0.06 -10.63 -2.33
CA TYR A 290 1.30 -10.94 -1.93
C TYR A 290 1.33 -11.45 -0.49
N PHE A 291 2.26 -12.35 -0.19
CA PHE A 291 2.68 -12.72 1.15
C PHE A 291 4.21 -12.81 1.19
N MET A 292 4.81 -12.41 2.31
CA MET A 292 6.26 -12.50 2.51
C MET A 292 6.80 -13.93 2.32
N SER A 293 5.97 -14.92 2.59
CA SER A 293 6.31 -16.35 2.51
C SER A 293 6.39 -16.91 1.08
N LEU A 294 6.02 -16.14 0.06
CA LEU A 294 6.09 -16.58 -1.35
C LEU A 294 7.53 -16.92 -1.74
N LYS A 295 7.72 -18.06 -2.42
CA LYS A 295 9.04 -18.56 -2.81
C LYS A 295 9.30 -18.29 -4.30
N ASN A 296 10.07 -17.23 -4.56
CA ASN A 296 10.57 -16.91 -5.89
C ASN A 296 11.72 -15.87 -5.78
N PRO A 297 12.62 -15.79 -6.79
CA PRO A 297 13.80 -14.92 -6.73
C PRO A 297 13.48 -13.41 -6.55
N ALA A 298 12.35 -12.93 -7.11
CA ALA A 298 11.97 -11.52 -6.98
C ALA A 298 11.57 -11.18 -5.53
N ASN A 299 10.90 -12.11 -4.84
CA ASN A 299 10.58 -11.95 -3.43
C ASN A 299 11.83 -12.02 -2.55
N ASP A 300 12.72 -12.97 -2.83
CA ASP A 300 13.98 -13.11 -2.09
C ASP A 300 14.82 -11.82 -2.18
N GLU A 301 14.85 -11.19 -3.34
CA GLU A 301 15.50 -9.89 -3.55
C GLU A 301 14.80 -8.77 -2.77
N PHE A 302 13.47 -8.69 -2.87
CA PHE A 302 12.68 -7.64 -2.21
C PHE A 302 12.80 -7.70 -0.68
N THR A 303 12.62 -8.89 -0.09
CA THR A 303 12.72 -9.09 1.36
C THR A 303 14.14 -8.84 1.87
N LYS A 304 15.18 -9.21 1.11
CA LYS A 304 16.58 -8.92 1.43
C LYS A 304 16.86 -7.42 1.41
N LYS A 305 16.38 -6.70 0.41
CA LYS A 305 16.51 -5.24 0.31
C LYS A 305 15.83 -4.54 1.46
N TRP A 306 14.61 -4.95 1.77
CA TRP A 306 13.87 -4.41 2.91
C TRP A 306 14.60 -4.63 4.23
N ALA A 307 15.07 -5.84 4.50
CA ALA A 307 15.81 -6.15 5.72
C ALA A 307 17.08 -5.30 5.85
N ALA A 308 17.85 -5.15 4.76
CA ALA A 308 19.03 -4.30 4.72
C ALA A 308 18.71 -2.83 4.98
N TYR A 309 17.64 -2.31 4.34
CA TYR A 309 17.18 -0.95 4.53
C TYR A 309 16.71 -0.69 5.96
N ALA A 310 15.83 -1.55 6.48
CA ALA A 310 15.30 -1.44 7.84
C ALA A 310 16.43 -1.41 8.89
N LYS A 311 17.42 -2.28 8.74
CA LYS A 311 18.62 -2.32 9.61
C LYS A 311 19.46 -1.04 9.48
N ALA A 312 19.74 -0.60 8.25
CA ALA A 312 20.56 0.60 8.00
C ALA A 312 19.90 1.87 8.54
N LYS A 313 18.58 1.98 8.43
CA LYS A 313 17.80 3.12 8.93
C LYS A 313 17.37 2.96 10.40
N LYS A 314 17.70 1.83 11.03
CA LYS A 314 17.31 1.51 12.42
C LYS A 314 15.79 1.63 12.65
N LEU A 315 15.01 1.12 11.70
CA LEU A 315 13.56 1.18 11.78
C LEU A 315 13.02 0.34 12.95
N PRO A 316 11.87 0.69 13.51
CA PRO A 316 11.17 -0.19 14.45
C PRO A 316 10.95 -1.58 13.84
N GLY A 317 11.22 -2.64 14.58
CA GLY A 317 11.10 -4.03 14.10
C GLY A 317 12.17 -4.50 13.10
N ALA A 318 13.27 -3.76 12.93
CA ALA A 318 14.38 -4.13 12.07
C ALA A 318 15.12 -5.44 12.48
N ASP A 319 14.90 -5.90 13.69
CA ASP A 319 15.35 -7.21 14.20
C ASP A 319 14.53 -8.38 13.62
N LYS A 320 13.27 -8.13 13.26
CA LYS A 320 12.37 -9.05 12.55
C LYS A 320 11.68 -8.30 11.41
N PRO A 321 12.40 -7.99 10.31
CA PRO A 321 11.83 -7.22 9.21
C PRO A 321 10.74 -8.04 8.50
N LEU A 322 9.57 -7.43 8.33
CA LEU A 322 8.43 -8.04 7.65
C LEU A 322 8.11 -7.26 6.38
N THR A 323 7.57 -7.94 5.39
CA THR A 323 6.98 -7.35 4.18
C THR A 323 5.54 -7.84 4.03
N ASN A 324 4.67 -7.03 3.45
CA ASN A 324 3.27 -7.35 3.24
C ASN A 324 2.77 -6.86 1.87
N ASP A 325 1.53 -7.17 1.53
CA ASP A 325 0.92 -6.81 0.24
C ASP A 325 0.94 -5.31 -0.07
N PRO A 326 0.52 -4.39 0.84
CA PRO A 326 0.56 -2.96 0.54
C PRO A 326 1.99 -2.42 0.32
N MET A 327 3.00 -3.03 0.94
CA MET A 327 4.41 -2.69 0.66
C MET A 327 4.81 -3.11 -0.75
N GLU A 328 4.42 -4.32 -1.20
CA GLU A 328 4.63 -4.75 -2.59
C GLU A 328 3.94 -3.81 -3.56
N ALA A 329 2.66 -3.50 -3.32
CA ALA A 329 1.88 -2.61 -4.17
C ALA A 329 2.47 -1.19 -4.25
N THR A 330 3.00 -0.68 -3.15
CA THR A 330 3.75 0.59 -3.09
C THR A 330 5.02 0.52 -3.92
N TYR A 331 5.81 -0.54 -3.75
CA TYR A 331 7.06 -0.75 -4.49
C TYR A 331 6.83 -0.87 -6.00
N ILE A 332 5.79 -1.59 -6.41
CA ILE A 332 5.35 -1.65 -7.81
C ILE A 332 4.98 -0.26 -8.31
N GLY A 333 4.15 0.47 -7.56
CA GLY A 333 3.64 1.78 -7.95
C GLY A 333 4.74 2.79 -8.24
N ILE A 334 5.71 2.95 -7.35
CA ILE A 334 6.81 3.92 -7.57
C ILE A 334 7.72 3.52 -8.74
N ASN A 335 7.98 2.22 -8.93
CA ASN A 335 8.78 1.75 -10.05
C ASN A 335 8.04 1.92 -11.38
N MET A 336 6.73 1.67 -11.44
CA MET A 336 5.92 1.92 -12.63
C MET A 336 5.82 3.41 -12.93
N TRP A 337 5.65 4.26 -11.92
CA TRP A 337 5.69 5.71 -12.11
C TRP A 337 7.02 6.17 -12.71
N LYS A 338 8.15 5.67 -12.17
CA LYS A 338 9.47 5.93 -12.74
C LYS A 338 9.54 5.56 -14.22
N GLN A 339 9.09 4.34 -14.58
CA GLN A 339 9.07 3.88 -15.97
C GLN A 339 8.20 4.79 -16.85
N ALA A 340 7.05 5.25 -16.33
CA ALA A 340 6.15 6.15 -17.05
C ALA A 340 6.79 7.52 -17.31
N VAL A 341 7.45 8.11 -16.31
CA VAL A 341 8.16 9.38 -16.41
C VAL A 341 9.28 9.29 -17.45
N GLU A 342 10.06 8.21 -17.42
CA GLU A 342 11.15 7.97 -18.37
C GLU A 342 10.63 7.77 -19.80
N LYS A 343 9.53 7.04 -19.97
CA LYS A 343 8.87 6.83 -21.27
C LYS A 343 8.27 8.13 -21.80
N ALA A 344 7.61 8.92 -20.94
CA ALA A 344 7.03 10.22 -21.29
C ALA A 344 8.08 11.32 -21.47
N LYS A 345 9.29 11.12 -20.94
CA LYS A 345 10.35 12.15 -20.82
C LYS A 345 9.82 13.41 -20.11
N SER A 346 8.93 13.25 -19.14
CA SER A 346 8.21 14.34 -18.49
C SER A 346 7.62 13.87 -17.15
N THR A 347 7.50 14.79 -16.20
CA THR A 347 6.74 14.62 -14.97
C THR A 347 5.33 15.21 -15.06
N ASP A 348 4.94 15.72 -16.23
CA ASP A 348 3.60 16.22 -16.48
C ASP A 348 2.56 15.11 -16.26
N THR A 349 1.53 15.42 -15.48
CA THR A 349 0.53 14.43 -15.04
C THR A 349 -0.12 13.70 -16.22
N ASP A 350 -0.59 14.42 -17.24
CA ASP A 350 -1.34 13.82 -18.35
C ASP A 350 -0.42 12.95 -19.23
N LYS A 351 0.83 13.36 -19.42
CA LYS A 351 1.83 12.57 -20.14
C LYS A 351 2.21 11.30 -19.38
N VAL A 352 2.34 11.39 -18.07
CA VAL A 352 2.64 10.22 -17.21
C VAL A 352 1.45 9.25 -17.22
N ILE A 353 0.22 9.73 -17.12
CA ILE A 353 -1.00 8.91 -17.22
C ILE A 353 -1.03 8.16 -18.55
N ALA A 354 -0.81 8.85 -19.67
CA ALA A 354 -0.78 8.23 -20.99
C ALA A 354 0.33 7.17 -21.12
N ALA A 355 1.51 7.44 -20.54
CA ALA A 355 2.64 6.52 -20.57
C ALA A 355 2.44 5.29 -19.69
N MET A 356 1.59 5.37 -18.65
CA MET A 356 1.32 4.29 -17.71
C MET A 356 0.49 3.15 -18.30
N ALA A 357 -0.36 3.45 -19.29
CA ALA A 357 -1.27 2.48 -19.91
C ALA A 357 -0.52 1.24 -20.43
N GLY A 358 -0.93 0.06 -19.97
CA GLY A 358 -0.38 -1.22 -20.40
C GLY A 358 1.04 -1.54 -19.89
N GLN A 359 1.66 -0.70 -19.07
CA GLN A 359 2.97 -0.99 -18.50
C GLN A 359 2.95 -2.28 -17.65
N THR A 360 4.10 -2.94 -17.64
CA THR A 360 4.31 -4.16 -16.85
C THR A 360 5.46 -3.98 -15.87
N PHE A 361 5.39 -4.72 -14.77
CA PHE A 361 6.45 -4.80 -13.77
C PHE A 361 6.53 -6.22 -13.20
N LYS A 362 7.76 -6.75 -13.09
CA LYS A 362 7.99 -8.03 -12.42
C LYS A 362 7.93 -7.82 -10.91
N ALA A 363 6.82 -8.21 -10.32
CA ALA A 363 6.51 -7.97 -8.94
C ALA A 363 7.23 -8.94 -7.98
N PRO A 364 7.44 -8.56 -6.70
CA PRO A 364 7.91 -9.46 -5.65
C PRO A 364 7.05 -10.73 -5.48
N SER A 365 5.76 -10.68 -5.72
CA SER A 365 4.89 -11.86 -5.79
C SER A 365 5.31 -12.90 -6.85
N GLY A 366 6.31 -12.59 -7.68
CA GLY A 366 6.81 -13.46 -8.75
C GLY A 366 6.02 -13.34 -10.04
N ILE A 367 5.01 -12.48 -10.08
CA ILE A 367 4.11 -12.28 -11.20
C ILE A 367 4.55 -11.05 -12.00
N THR A 368 4.36 -11.07 -13.31
CA THR A 368 4.42 -9.85 -14.12
C THR A 368 3.06 -9.16 -14.04
N SER A 369 2.98 -8.15 -13.18
CA SER A 369 1.79 -7.32 -13.08
C SER A 369 1.70 -6.35 -14.26
N LYS A 370 0.46 -6.08 -14.73
CA LYS A 370 0.18 -5.14 -15.81
C LYS A 370 -0.76 -4.06 -15.30
N MET A 371 -0.44 -2.79 -15.57
CA MET A 371 -1.39 -1.70 -15.39
C MET A 371 -2.43 -1.76 -16.48
N ASP A 372 -3.71 -1.80 -16.12
CA ASP A 372 -4.80 -1.80 -17.10
C ASP A 372 -4.72 -0.56 -17.98
N GLU A 373 -5.01 -0.72 -19.26
CA GLU A 373 -4.88 0.33 -20.27
C GLU A 373 -5.95 1.43 -20.11
N LYS A 374 -7.07 1.09 -19.44
CA LYS A 374 -8.24 1.97 -19.35
C LYS A 374 -8.58 2.39 -17.94
N ASN A 375 -8.64 1.45 -17.00
CA ASN A 375 -9.23 1.69 -15.68
C ASN A 375 -8.22 1.99 -14.56
N HIS A 376 -6.95 2.16 -14.88
CA HIS A 376 -5.87 2.53 -13.94
C HIS A 376 -5.67 1.55 -12.77
N HIS A 377 -6.07 0.29 -12.95
CA HIS A 377 -5.88 -0.75 -11.95
C HIS A 377 -4.79 -1.73 -12.36
N LEU A 378 -4.07 -2.20 -11.38
CA LEU A 378 -3.05 -3.23 -11.58
C LEU A 378 -3.73 -4.61 -11.69
N HIS A 379 -3.36 -5.41 -12.70
CA HIS A 379 -3.74 -6.82 -12.77
C HIS A 379 -2.92 -7.59 -11.72
N LYS A 380 -3.59 -8.32 -10.84
CA LYS A 380 -2.94 -8.99 -9.70
C LYS A 380 -3.46 -10.42 -9.52
N SER A 381 -2.61 -11.34 -9.12
CA SER A 381 -3.07 -12.65 -8.65
C SER A 381 -3.58 -12.57 -7.23
N VAL A 382 -4.50 -13.43 -6.88
CA VAL A 382 -5.05 -13.53 -5.53
C VAL A 382 -4.45 -14.75 -4.84
N PHE A 383 -4.02 -14.56 -3.60
CA PHE A 383 -3.56 -15.63 -2.72
C PHE A 383 -4.43 -15.67 -1.46
N ILE A 384 -4.67 -16.85 -0.93
CA ILE A 384 -5.19 -17.03 0.41
C ILE A 384 -4.09 -17.66 1.25
N GLY A 385 -3.72 -16.96 2.31
CA GLY A 385 -2.71 -17.37 3.27
C GLY A 385 -3.36 -17.80 4.59
N GLU A 386 -2.86 -18.88 5.13
CA GLU A 386 -3.22 -19.42 6.43
C GLU A 386 -2.22 -18.97 7.49
N VAL A 387 -2.70 -18.40 8.60
CA VAL A 387 -1.85 -17.92 9.70
C VAL A 387 -1.08 -19.08 10.31
N LYS A 388 0.23 -18.91 10.46
CA LYS A 388 1.16 -19.81 11.15
C LYS A 388 1.46 -19.32 12.57
N ALA A 389 1.94 -20.23 13.39
CA ALA A 389 2.30 -19.91 14.78
C ALA A 389 3.41 -18.85 14.93
N ASP A 390 4.22 -18.62 13.90
CA ASP A 390 5.29 -17.62 13.85
C ASP A 390 4.84 -16.24 13.33
N GLY A 391 3.54 -16.07 13.04
CA GLY A 391 2.96 -14.85 12.48
C GLY A 391 3.18 -14.68 10.97
N GLN A 392 3.73 -15.69 10.30
CA GLN A 392 3.80 -15.77 8.85
C GLN A 392 2.56 -16.47 8.29
N PHE A 393 2.45 -16.50 6.96
CA PHE A 393 1.36 -17.16 6.27
C PHE A 393 1.84 -18.37 5.45
N ASN A 394 1.03 -19.42 5.41
CA ASN A 394 1.16 -20.50 4.46
C ASN A 394 0.14 -20.28 3.33
N VAL A 395 0.60 -20.10 2.09
CA VAL A 395 -0.31 -19.93 0.95
C VAL A 395 -0.99 -21.25 0.62
N VAL A 396 -2.29 -21.31 0.82
CA VAL A 396 -3.11 -22.51 0.65
C VAL A 396 -3.94 -22.50 -0.65
N TRP A 397 -4.12 -21.32 -1.25
CA TRP A 397 -4.86 -21.17 -2.49
C TRP A 397 -4.37 -19.96 -3.28
N LYS A 398 -4.46 -20.02 -4.61
CA LYS A 398 -4.15 -18.91 -5.51
C LYS A 398 -4.95 -18.98 -6.80
N THR A 399 -5.16 -17.83 -7.44
CA THR A 399 -5.69 -17.78 -8.81
C THR A 399 -4.69 -18.38 -9.81
N PRO A 400 -5.16 -18.92 -10.95
CA PRO A 400 -4.26 -19.44 -12.00
C PRO A 400 -3.32 -18.39 -12.60
N GLY A 401 -3.70 -17.12 -12.54
CA GLY A 401 -2.91 -15.99 -13.06
C GLY A 401 -3.47 -14.66 -12.57
N PRO A 402 -2.90 -13.54 -13.07
CA PRO A 402 -3.37 -12.20 -12.74
C PRO A 402 -4.84 -11.99 -13.15
N VAL A 403 -5.60 -11.41 -12.23
CA VAL A 403 -7.01 -11.05 -12.41
C VAL A 403 -7.09 -9.57 -12.80
N LYS A 404 -7.86 -9.26 -13.85
CA LYS A 404 -8.22 -7.88 -14.18
C LYS A 404 -9.20 -7.36 -13.13
N ALA A 405 -8.93 -6.17 -12.61
CA ALA A 405 -9.87 -5.50 -11.70
C ALA A 405 -11.16 -5.10 -12.42
N LYS A 406 -12.29 -5.27 -11.72
CA LYS A 406 -13.56 -4.66 -12.09
C LYS A 406 -13.88 -3.59 -11.06
N PRO A 407 -13.61 -2.31 -11.35
CA PRO A 407 -13.86 -1.23 -10.42
C PRO A 407 -15.35 -1.06 -10.09
N TRP A 408 -16.23 -1.31 -11.04
CA TRP A 408 -17.68 -1.35 -10.83
C TRP A 408 -18.12 -2.78 -10.59
N SER A 409 -18.56 -3.07 -9.38
CA SER A 409 -19.00 -4.43 -9.01
C SER A 409 -20.26 -4.83 -9.78
N PRO A 410 -20.29 -6.01 -10.44
CA PRO A 410 -21.49 -6.50 -11.12
C PRO A 410 -22.62 -6.85 -10.16
N TYR A 411 -22.37 -6.88 -8.86
CA TYR A 411 -23.35 -7.18 -7.81
C TYR A 411 -24.03 -5.92 -7.24
N ILE A 412 -23.64 -4.73 -7.70
CA ILE A 412 -24.29 -3.46 -7.36
C ILE A 412 -25.20 -3.07 -8.52
N GLU A 413 -26.47 -2.82 -8.19
CA GLU A 413 -27.45 -2.36 -9.16
C GLU A 413 -27.01 -1.08 -9.88
N GLY A 414 -27.23 -1.01 -11.19
CA GLY A 414 -26.84 0.12 -12.03
C GLY A 414 -25.38 0.14 -12.50
N ASN A 415 -24.52 -0.79 -12.01
CA ASN A 415 -23.12 -0.81 -12.42
C ASN A 415 -22.87 -1.40 -13.81
N ALA A 416 -23.81 -2.20 -14.33
CA ALA A 416 -23.63 -2.87 -15.64
C ALA A 416 -23.44 -1.89 -16.81
N THR A 417 -23.92 -0.65 -16.68
CA THR A 417 -23.82 0.39 -17.70
C THR A 417 -22.70 1.40 -17.46
N LYS A 418 -21.96 1.27 -16.35
CA LYS A 418 -20.86 2.19 -16.04
C LYS A 418 -19.64 1.88 -16.91
N PRO A 419 -18.95 2.91 -17.43
CA PRO A 419 -17.76 2.72 -18.25
C PRO A 419 -16.60 2.16 -17.43
N ASP A 420 -15.83 1.25 -18.04
CA ASP A 420 -14.59 0.71 -17.46
C ASP A 420 -13.39 1.63 -17.75
N GLU A 421 -13.62 2.93 -17.77
CA GLU A 421 -12.61 3.97 -17.94
C GLU A 421 -13.04 5.27 -17.24
N PRO A 422 -12.11 6.09 -16.75
CA PRO A 422 -12.44 7.36 -16.14
C PRO A 422 -13.16 8.27 -17.13
N VAL A 423 -14.21 8.93 -16.66
CA VAL A 423 -14.92 9.93 -17.47
C VAL A 423 -13.97 11.08 -17.77
N LYS A 424 -13.78 11.39 -19.05
CA LYS A 424 -13.09 12.60 -19.48
C LYS A 424 -13.96 13.80 -19.09
N LYS A 425 -13.53 14.58 -18.13
CA LYS A 425 -14.14 15.88 -17.79
C LYS A 425 -13.70 16.93 -18.80
#